data_1eb0034539e7c04cded7a61648099974
#
_entry.id   1eb0034539e7c04cded7a61648099974
#
_cell.length_a   1.000
_cell.length_b   1.000
_cell.length_c   1.000
_cell.angle_alpha   90.00
_cell.angle_beta   90.00
_cell.angle_gamma   90.00
#
_symmetry.space_group_name_H-M   'P 1'
#
loop_
_entity.id
_entity.type
_entity.pdbx_description
1 polymer ?
#
loop_
_entity_poly.entity_id
_entity_poly.type
_entity_poly.pdbx_seq_one_letter_code
_entity_poly.pdbx_strand_id
1 'polypeptide(L)'
;MKINLLPGIPDDDNRDYLPEYLKDSEIVVNENGNNSQVYPKRLEEKKGALVDEFVDTWYQYVPESYNPEKKTPVVFSMHGGLMTGWAQAVYTSWTHIADREGFICIFPNAQLRRFWTIECEDKLYKELSAPNEEGIYMNPVPPIEENHDVLVVFALIEKLKKEYNIDEERIYMQGM
;
A
#
# COMPACT_ATOMS: atom_id res chain seq x y z
N MET A 1 9.44 2.87 -16.98
CA MET A 1 8.34 3.09 -16.02
C MET A 1 7.19 3.78 -16.72
N LYS A 2 5.95 3.68 -16.23
CA LYS A 2 4.79 4.32 -16.84
C LYS A 2 4.16 5.31 -15.84
N ILE A 3 3.85 6.50 -16.31
CA ILE A 3 3.16 7.53 -15.52
C ILE A 3 1.79 7.74 -16.14
N ASN A 4 0.75 7.62 -15.34
CA ASN A 4 -0.60 7.94 -15.76
C ASN A 4 -0.89 9.41 -15.44
N LEU A 5 -1.43 10.15 -16.38
CA LEU A 5 -1.80 11.55 -16.22
C LEU A 5 -3.30 11.72 -16.05
N LEU A 6 -3.68 12.69 -15.22
CA LEU A 6 -5.05 13.19 -15.17
C LEU A 6 -5.33 14.11 -16.36
N PRO A 7 -6.60 14.17 -16.79
CA PRO A 7 -7.03 15.22 -17.70
C PRO A 7 -6.69 16.62 -17.15
N GLY A 8 -6.07 17.45 -17.96
CA GLY A 8 -5.66 18.82 -17.62
C GLY A 8 -4.33 18.95 -16.89
N ILE A 9 -3.65 17.86 -16.58
CA ILE A 9 -2.24 17.89 -16.17
C ILE A 9 -1.39 18.10 -17.44
N PRO A 10 -0.25 18.83 -17.32
CA PRO A 10 0.67 18.99 -18.45
C PRO A 10 0.99 17.65 -19.11
N ASP A 11 1.12 17.68 -20.43
CA ASP A 11 1.42 16.51 -21.22
C ASP A 11 2.82 15.94 -20.88
N ASP A 12 3.18 14.89 -21.56
CA ASP A 12 4.43 14.18 -21.35
C ASP A 12 5.68 14.99 -21.72
N ASP A 13 5.54 16.08 -22.46
CA ASP A 13 6.65 16.97 -22.82
C ASP A 13 7.07 17.86 -21.64
N ASN A 14 6.19 18.06 -20.67
CA ASN A 14 6.48 18.89 -19.50
C ASN A 14 6.73 18.00 -18.25
N ARG A 15 7.94 17.50 -18.14
CA ARG A 15 8.37 16.64 -17.04
C ARG A 15 9.07 17.36 -15.88
N ASP A 16 9.15 18.67 -15.92
CA ASP A 16 9.89 19.46 -14.93
C ASP A 16 9.31 19.36 -13.52
N TYR A 17 8.01 19.03 -13.40
CA TYR A 17 7.35 18.78 -12.14
C TYR A 17 7.68 17.41 -11.53
N LEU A 18 8.32 16.51 -12.28
CA LEU A 18 8.69 15.19 -11.79
C LEU A 18 10.03 15.24 -11.04
N PRO A 19 10.16 14.45 -9.96
CA PRO A 19 11.47 14.18 -9.39
C PRO A 19 12.44 13.62 -10.45
N GLU A 20 13.74 13.90 -10.31
CA GLU A 20 14.76 13.51 -11.30
C GLU A 20 14.71 12.03 -11.67
N TYR A 21 14.52 11.15 -10.67
CA TYR A 21 14.47 9.71 -10.88
C TYR A 21 13.23 9.22 -11.65
N LEU A 22 12.25 10.08 -11.91
CA LEU A 22 11.06 9.76 -12.69
C LEU A 22 11.07 10.35 -14.10
N LYS A 23 12.01 11.26 -14.42
CA LYS A 23 12.02 11.98 -15.71
C LYS A 23 12.11 11.08 -16.92
N ASP A 24 12.77 9.93 -16.79
CA ASP A 24 12.88 8.93 -17.86
C ASP A 24 11.73 7.91 -17.87
N SER A 25 10.68 8.15 -17.11
CA SER A 25 9.54 7.23 -17.05
C SER A 25 8.66 7.35 -18.29
N GLU A 26 8.10 6.23 -18.73
CA GLU A 26 7.07 6.21 -19.78
C GLU A 26 5.76 6.80 -19.24
N ILE A 27 5.29 7.88 -19.84
CA ILE A 27 4.01 8.50 -19.49
C ILE A 27 2.88 7.79 -20.22
N VAL A 28 1.84 7.44 -19.46
CA VAL A 28 0.62 6.82 -19.99
C VAL A 28 -0.56 7.66 -19.56
N VAL A 29 -1.29 8.19 -20.53
CA VAL A 29 -2.55 8.90 -20.26
C VAL A 29 -3.58 7.90 -19.75
N ASN A 30 -4.16 8.20 -18.60
CA ASN A 30 -5.21 7.38 -18.03
C ASN A 30 -6.59 7.87 -18.50
N GLU A 31 -7.17 7.18 -19.45
CA GLU A 31 -8.47 7.50 -20.01
C GLU A 31 -9.61 7.49 -18.97
N ASN A 32 -9.43 6.76 -17.86
CA ASN A 32 -10.41 6.71 -16.78
C ASN A 32 -10.30 7.89 -15.79
N GLY A 33 -9.43 8.85 -16.04
CA GLY A 33 -9.32 10.06 -15.23
C GLY A 33 -8.74 9.88 -13.84
N ASN A 34 -8.09 8.77 -13.56
CA ASN A 34 -7.38 8.57 -12.30
C ASN A 34 -6.12 9.42 -12.23
N ASN A 35 -5.69 9.69 -11.01
CA ASN A 35 -4.55 10.56 -10.74
C ASN A 35 -3.31 10.21 -11.57
N SER A 36 -2.49 11.21 -11.79
CA SER A 36 -1.14 11.05 -12.31
C SER A 36 -0.33 10.10 -11.45
N GLN A 37 0.06 8.97 -12.00
CA GLN A 37 0.61 7.88 -11.22
C GLN A 37 1.78 7.23 -11.94
N VAL A 38 2.74 6.81 -11.18
CA VAL A 38 3.78 5.92 -11.68
C VAL A 38 3.32 4.48 -11.54
N TYR A 39 3.27 3.76 -12.63
CA TYR A 39 2.89 2.35 -12.62
C TYR A 39 4.14 1.47 -12.51
N PRO A 40 4.39 0.85 -11.36
CA PRO A 40 5.58 0.03 -11.17
C PRO A 40 5.41 -1.33 -11.85
N LYS A 41 6.25 -1.60 -12.84
CA LYS A 41 6.19 -2.85 -13.65
C LYS A 41 6.34 -4.14 -12.83
N ARG A 42 6.95 -4.05 -11.63
CA ARG A 42 7.26 -5.20 -10.77
C ARG A 42 6.32 -5.33 -9.59
N LEU A 43 5.26 -4.53 -9.55
CA LEU A 43 4.23 -4.66 -8.53
C LEU A 43 3.44 -5.95 -8.79
N GLU A 44 3.42 -6.84 -7.82
CA GLU A 44 2.71 -8.10 -7.89
C GLU A 44 1.48 -8.09 -6.98
N GLU A 45 0.33 -8.45 -7.51
CA GLU A 45 -0.85 -8.79 -6.70
C GLU A 45 -0.67 -10.18 -6.11
N LYS A 46 -0.84 -10.28 -4.80
CA LYS A 46 -0.83 -11.54 -4.05
C LYS A 46 -2.18 -11.74 -3.37
N LYS A 47 -2.59 -12.99 -3.26
CA LYS A 47 -3.82 -13.39 -2.58
C LYS A 47 -3.57 -14.62 -1.71
N GLY A 48 -4.27 -14.70 -0.60
CA GLY A 48 -4.23 -15.88 0.27
C GLY A 48 -5.00 -15.68 1.55
N ALA A 49 -5.44 -16.77 2.15
CA ALA A 49 -5.99 -16.79 3.50
C ALA A 49 -4.82 -16.69 4.49
N LEU A 50 -4.64 -15.51 5.10
CA LEU A 50 -3.51 -15.25 5.98
C LEU A 50 -3.82 -15.50 7.45
N VAL A 51 -5.04 -15.19 7.88
CA VAL A 51 -5.45 -15.22 9.29
C VAL A 51 -6.58 -16.21 9.52
N ASP A 52 -7.56 -16.21 8.64
CA ASP A 52 -8.78 -17.02 8.72
C ASP A 52 -9.18 -17.54 7.32
N GLU A 53 -10.47 -17.84 7.11
CA GLU A 53 -10.97 -18.35 5.84
C GLU A 53 -11.11 -17.28 4.77
N PHE A 54 -10.95 -15.99 5.10
CA PHE A 54 -11.04 -14.91 4.16
C PHE A 54 -9.79 -14.81 3.30
N VAL A 55 -10.00 -14.50 2.04
CA VAL A 55 -8.90 -14.28 1.09
C VAL A 55 -8.45 -12.84 1.16
N ASP A 56 -7.33 -12.62 1.80
CA ASP A 56 -6.66 -11.33 1.82
C ASP A 56 -6.00 -11.05 0.48
N THR A 57 -5.93 -9.78 0.14
CA THR A 57 -5.22 -9.30 -1.04
C THR A 57 -4.21 -8.24 -0.60
N TRP A 58 -2.99 -8.38 -1.09
CA TRP A 58 -1.95 -7.35 -0.92
C TRP A 58 -1.15 -7.21 -2.20
N TYR A 59 -0.45 -6.10 -2.31
CA TYR A 59 0.47 -5.86 -3.40
C TYR A 59 1.88 -5.80 -2.85
N GLN A 60 2.80 -6.40 -3.56
CA GLN A 60 4.17 -6.59 -3.13
C GLN A 60 5.12 -6.07 -4.20
N TYR A 61 6.11 -5.32 -3.76
CA TYR A 61 7.16 -4.82 -4.61
C TYR A 61 8.52 -5.20 -4.05
N VAL A 62 9.27 -6.00 -4.78
CA VAL A 62 10.64 -6.37 -4.44
C VAL A 62 11.58 -5.59 -5.36
N PRO A 63 12.52 -4.78 -4.83
CA PRO A 63 13.41 -3.99 -5.67
C PRO A 63 14.34 -4.87 -6.49
N GLU A 64 14.79 -4.36 -7.63
CA GLU A 64 15.71 -5.10 -8.51
C GLU A 64 17.04 -5.43 -7.83
N SER A 65 17.44 -4.57 -6.90
CA SER A 65 18.66 -4.72 -6.09
C SER A 65 18.54 -5.75 -4.97
N TYR A 66 17.38 -6.40 -4.79
CA TYR A 66 17.22 -7.41 -3.75
C TYR A 66 18.29 -8.50 -3.87
N ASN A 67 18.93 -8.78 -2.75
CA ASN A 67 19.94 -9.83 -2.63
C ASN A 67 19.60 -10.75 -1.45
N PRO A 68 19.33 -12.04 -1.68
CA PRO A 68 18.96 -12.97 -0.62
C PRO A 68 20.07 -13.19 0.43
N GLU A 69 21.30 -12.82 0.14
CA GLU A 69 22.42 -12.91 1.09
C GLU A 69 22.50 -11.71 2.06
N LYS A 70 21.70 -10.67 1.82
CA LYS A 70 21.69 -9.44 2.63
C LYS A 70 20.34 -9.24 3.27
N LYS A 71 20.33 -8.85 4.53
CA LYS A 71 19.11 -8.45 5.22
C LYS A 71 18.51 -7.20 4.59
N THR A 72 17.23 -7.29 4.21
CA THR A 72 16.51 -6.26 3.47
C THR A 72 15.40 -5.65 4.33
N PRO A 73 15.37 -4.31 4.50
CA PRO A 73 14.27 -3.64 5.20
C PRO A 73 12.92 -3.84 4.50
N VAL A 74 11.84 -3.69 5.26
CA VAL A 74 10.48 -3.77 4.74
C VAL A 74 9.70 -2.52 5.12
N VAL A 75 8.93 -1.99 4.18
CA VAL A 75 8.00 -0.88 4.40
C VAL A 75 6.58 -1.34 4.07
N PHE A 76 5.70 -1.30 5.06
CA PHE A 76 4.26 -1.43 4.86
C PHE A 76 3.68 -0.04 4.58
N SER A 77 3.02 0.11 3.44
CA SER A 77 2.35 1.34 3.04
C SER A 77 0.84 1.13 3.02
N MET A 78 0.19 1.64 4.05
CA MET A 78 -1.24 1.48 4.29
C MET A 78 -2.02 2.51 3.45
N HIS A 79 -3.04 2.06 2.73
CA HIS A 79 -3.87 2.96 1.92
C HIS A 79 -4.80 3.82 2.79
N GLY A 80 -5.27 4.93 2.24
CA GLY A 80 -6.31 5.75 2.87
C GLY A 80 -7.71 5.13 2.76
N GLY A 81 -8.68 5.73 3.44
CA GLY A 81 -10.07 5.27 3.39
C GLY A 81 -10.60 5.16 1.96
N LEU A 82 -11.39 4.13 1.67
CA LEU A 82 -11.97 3.79 0.37
C LEU A 82 -10.96 3.44 -0.74
N MET A 83 -9.67 3.46 -0.45
CA MET A 83 -8.61 3.08 -1.38
C MET A 83 -8.32 1.56 -1.35
N THR A 84 -7.29 1.17 -2.06
CA THR A 84 -6.75 -0.19 -2.08
C THR A 84 -5.23 -0.14 -1.99
N GLY A 85 -4.59 -1.24 -1.65
CA GLY A 85 -3.14 -1.35 -1.69
C GLY A 85 -2.57 -1.08 -3.09
N TRP A 86 -3.28 -1.49 -4.14
CA TRP A 86 -2.90 -1.13 -5.51
C TRP A 86 -2.90 0.39 -5.72
N ALA A 87 -3.98 1.06 -5.33
CA ALA A 87 -4.07 2.51 -5.45
C ALA A 87 -2.96 3.20 -4.64
N GLN A 88 -2.68 2.74 -3.44
CA GLN A 88 -1.59 3.25 -2.61
C GLN A 88 -0.22 3.07 -3.28
N ALA A 89 0.04 1.90 -3.86
CA ALA A 89 1.29 1.63 -4.55
C ALA A 89 1.50 2.52 -5.79
N VAL A 90 0.42 2.82 -6.50
CA VAL A 90 0.45 3.66 -7.71
C VAL A 90 0.42 5.14 -7.36
N TYR A 91 -0.24 5.51 -6.26
CA TYR A 91 -0.39 6.90 -5.82
C TYR A 91 0.87 7.46 -5.16
N THR A 92 1.65 6.59 -4.51
CA THR A 92 2.87 6.98 -3.79
C THR A 92 4.12 6.67 -4.58
N SER A 93 5.23 7.29 -4.20
CA SER A 93 6.55 7.03 -4.82
C SER A 93 7.34 5.91 -4.14
N TRP A 94 6.71 5.13 -3.25
CA TRP A 94 7.42 4.13 -2.44
C TRP A 94 8.16 3.08 -3.26
N THR A 95 7.59 2.62 -4.37
CA THR A 95 8.25 1.65 -5.25
C THR A 95 9.53 2.19 -5.88
N HIS A 96 9.59 3.50 -6.19
CA HIS A 96 10.79 4.15 -6.71
C HIS A 96 11.85 4.35 -5.64
N ILE A 97 11.40 4.71 -4.43
CA ILE A 97 12.30 4.83 -3.29
C ILE A 97 12.86 3.44 -2.94
N ALA A 98 12.04 2.39 -3.04
CA ALA A 98 12.46 1.02 -2.84
C ALA A 98 13.58 0.59 -3.81
N ASP A 99 13.47 0.93 -5.09
CA ASP A 99 14.54 0.65 -6.06
C ASP A 99 15.83 1.41 -5.76
N ARG A 100 15.71 2.64 -5.28
CA ARG A 100 16.86 3.47 -4.93
C ARG A 100 17.55 3.03 -3.64
N GLU A 101 16.75 2.72 -2.59
CA GLU A 101 17.25 2.47 -1.24
C GLU A 101 17.35 0.96 -0.89
N GLY A 102 16.78 0.08 -1.70
CA GLY A 102 16.90 -1.36 -1.54
C GLY A 102 16.05 -1.96 -0.43
N PHE A 103 14.75 -1.66 -0.38
CA PHE A 103 13.81 -2.27 0.57
C PHE A 103 12.58 -2.87 -0.13
N ILE A 104 11.91 -3.81 0.53
CA ILE A 104 10.67 -4.41 0.04
C ILE A 104 9.50 -3.53 0.47
N CYS A 105 8.54 -3.25 -0.45
CA CYS A 105 7.29 -2.59 -0.13
C CYS A 105 6.12 -3.58 -0.13
N ILE A 106 5.28 -3.45 0.87
CA ILE A 106 4.02 -4.18 1.00
C ILE A 106 2.88 -3.17 1.10
N PHE A 107 1.85 -3.38 0.28
CA PHE A 107 0.65 -2.55 0.22
C PHE A 107 -0.57 -3.45 0.45
N PRO A 108 -0.93 -3.72 1.70
CA PRO A 108 -2.07 -4.58 2.01
C PRO A 108 -3.39 -3.85 1.74
N ASN A 109 -4.45 -4.62 1.55
CA ASN A 109 -5.81 -4.11 1.55
C ASN A 109 -6.40 -4.22 2.96
N ALA A 110 -7.12 -3.19 3.39
CA ALA A 110 -8.05 -3.32 4.49
C ALA A 110 -9.22 -4.22 4.08
N GLN A 111 -9.64 -5.10 4.97
CA GLN A 111 -10.65 -6.08 4.64
C GLN A 111 -12.05 -5.47 4.55
N LEU A 112 -12.47 -4.72 5.56
CA LEU A 112 -13.83 -4.27 5.67
C LEU A 112 -14.06 -2.93 4.95
N ARG A 113 -14.74 -2.98 3.80
CA ARG A 113 -15.16 -1.79 3.04
C ARG A 113 -14.02 -0.81 2.73
N ARG A 114 -12.78 -1.29 2.67
CA ARG A 114 -11.58 -0.49 2.39
C ARG A 114 -11.27 0.56 3.48
N PHE A 115 -11.67 0.30 4.72
CA PHE A 115 -11.28 1.07 5.89
C PHE A 115 -10.51 0.20 6.85
N TRP A 116 -9.44 0.73 7.42
CA TRP A 116 -8.68 0.05 8.47
C TRP A 116 -9.47 0.04 9.78
N THR A 117 -9.48 -1.10 10.42
CA THR A 117 -10.07 -1.25 11.75
C THR A 117 -9.03 -0.84 12.79
N ILE A 118 -8.87 0.47 12.98
CA ILE A 118 -7.88 1.05 13.89
C ILE A 118 -8.55 1.89 14.95
N GLU A 119 -7.91 1.96 16.13
CA GLU A 119 -8.30 2.88 17.18
C GLU A 119 -7.90 4.31 16.80
N CYS A 120 -8.82 5.24 16.98
CA CYS A 120 -8.59 6.67 16.80
C CYS A 120 -9.06 7.43 18.06
N GLU A 121 -8.80 8.72 18.11
CA GLU A 121 -9.19 9.54 19.25
C GLU A 121 -10.68 9.35 19.58
N ASP A 122 -11.00 9.22 20.86
CA ASP A 122 -12.32 8.85 21.39
C ASP A 122 -13.49 9.58 20.73
N LYS A 123 -13.34 10.88 20.47
CA LYS A 123 -14.40 11.67 19.86
C LYS A 123 -14.63 11.30 18.42
N LEU A 124 -13.56 11.25 17.64
CA LEU A 124 -13.57 10.88 16.22
C LEU A 124 -14.05 9.44 16.05
N TYR A 125 -13.59 8.55 16.90
CA TYR A 125 -14.00 7.15 16.91
C TYR A 125 -15.51 6.98 17.15
N LYS A 126 -16.08 7.71 18.12
CA LYS A 126 -17.53 7.69 18.38
C LYS A 126 -18.34 8.23 17.21
N GLU A 127 -17.86 9.27 16.55
CA GLU A 127 -18.51 9.80 15.35
C GLU A 127 -18.43 8.82 14.18
N LEU A 128 -17.28 8.16 13.98
CA LEU A 128 -17.07 7.18 12.92
C LEU A 128 -17.73 5.82 13.22
N SER A 129 -17.95 5.49 14.48
CA SER A 129 -18.63 4.26 14.89
C SER A 129 -20.15 4.33 14.77
N ALA A 130 -20.72 5.52 14.69
CA ALA A 130 -22.15 5.69 14.45
C ALA A 130 -22.45 5.35 12.98
N PRO A 131 -23.47 4.53 12.70
CA PRO A 131 -23.91 4.32 11.35
C PRO A 131 -24.38 5.63 10.75
N ASN A 132 -23.93 5.97 9.54
CA ASN A 132 -24.51 7.06 8.79
C ASN A 132 -25.88 6.66 8.22
N GLU A 133 -26.56 7.58 7.56
CA GLU A 133 -27.88 7.34 6.92
C GLU A 133 -27.84 6.22 5.88
N GLU A 134 -26.66 5.89 5.33
CA GLU A 134 -26.45 4.81 4.38
C GLU A 134 -26.13 3.47 5.07
N GLY A 135 -26.13 3.44 6.40
CA GLY A 135 -25.78 2.27 7.19
C GLY A 135 -24.28 1.93 7.17
N ILE A 136 -23.43 2.87 6.74
CA ILE A 136 -21.99 2.72 6.76
C ILE A 136 -21.51 3.18 8.14
N TYR A 137 -20.90 2.29 8.86
CA TYR A 137 -20.27 2.60 10.15
C TYR A 137 -19.01 1.77 10.34
N MET A 138 -18.11 2.31 11.11
CA MET A 138 -16.97 1.53 11.61
C MET A 138 -17.44 0.75 12.81
N ASN A 139 -17.23 -0.54 12.79
CA ASN A 139 -17.49 -1.38 13.97
C ASN A 139 -16.53 -0.96 15.10
N PRO A 140 -16.92 -1.20 16.37
CA PRO A 140 -15.99 -1.08 17.47
C PRO A 140 -14.69 -1.81 17.15
N VAL A 141 -13.55 -1.18 17.44
CA VAL A 141 -12.24 -1.82 17.22
C VAL A 141 -12.15 -3.03 18.16
N PRO A 142 -11.99 -4.23 17.63
CA PRO A 142 -11.83 -5.41 18.46
C PRO A 142 -10.45 -5.39 19.15
N PRO A 143 -10.26 -6.23 20.18
CA PRO A 143 -8.94 -6.50 20.71
C PRO A 143 -7.94 -6.89 19.61
N ILE A 144 -6.66 -6.64 19.84
CA ILE A 144 -5.61 -6.91 18.82
C ILE A 144 -5.66 -8.36 18.34
N GLU A 145 -5.96 -9.29 19.24
CA GLU A 145 -6.04 -10.73 18.98
C GLU A 145 -7.19 -11.12 18.04
N GLU A 146 -8.16 -10.23 17.87
CA GLU A 146 -9.34 -10.43 17.02
C GLU A 146 -9.38 -9.43 15.86
N ASN A 147 -8.43 -8.50 15.80
CA ASN A 147 -8.38 -7.47 14.76
C ASN A 147 -7.74 -8.01 13.48
N HIS A 148 -8.56 -8.39 12.52
CA HIS A 148 -8.12 -8.98 11.27
C HIS A 148 -7.05 -8.12 10.55
N ASP A 149 -7.24 -6.81 10.43
CA ASP A 149 -6.29 -5.94 9.74
C ASP A 149 -4.90 -5.92 10.41
N VAL A 150 -4.87 -5.99 11.74
CA VAL A 150 -3.62 -6.08 12.50
C VAL A 150 -2.98 -7.46 12.33
N LEU A 151 -3.79 -8.51 12.46
CA LEU A 151 -3.32 -9.90 12.33
C LEU A 151 -2.78 -10.19 10.92
N VAL A 152 -3.38 -9.62 9.87
CA VAL A 152 -2.88 -9.73 8.49
C VAL A 152 -1.48 -9.13 8.37
N VAL A 153 -1.20 -7.99 8.99
CA VAL A 153 0.15 -7.40 8.96
C VAL A 153 1.17 -8.34 9.61
N PHE A 154 0.86 -8.90 10.78
CA PHE A 154 1.74 -9.89 11.41
C PHE A 154 1.93 -11.14 10.57
N ALA A 155 0.86 -11.66 9.98
CA ALA A 155 0.94 -12.82 9.09
C ALA A 155 1.78 -12.54 7.85
N LEU A 156 1.69 -11.33 7.28
CA LEU A 156 2.54 -10.90 6.16
C LEU A 156 4.01 -10.82 6.57
N ILE A 157 4.32 -10.30 7.76
CA ILE A 157 5.70 -10.29 8.26
C ILE A 157 6.25 -11.72 8.35
N GLU A 158 5.50 -12.63 8.96
CA GLU A 158 5.92 -14.05 9.08
C GLU A 158 6.05 -14.75 7.72
N LYS A 159 5.22 -14.37 6.75
CA LYS A 159 5.33 -14.85 5.38
C LYS A 159 6.60 -14.33 4.71
N LEU A 160 6.88 -13.04 4.83
CA LEU A 160 8.08 -12.41 4.25
C LEU A 160 9.37 -12.99 4.83
N LYS A 161 9.41 -13.30 6.12
CA LYS A 161 10.56 -13.99 6.77
C LYS A 161 10.86 -15.34 6.15
N LYS A 162 9.84 -16.03 5.63
CA LYS A 162 10.00 -17.34 4.97
C LYS A 162 10.43 -17.22 3.51
N GLU A 163 10.02 -16.14 2.84
CA GLU A 163 10.23 -15.96 1.41
C GLU A 163 11.47 -15.12 1.08
N TYR A 164 11.87 -14.24 2.00
CA TYR A 164 12.94 -13.28 1.79
C TYR A 164 13.85 -13.19 3.02
N ASN A 165 15.09 -12.78 2.81
CA ASN A 165 16.00 -12.43 3.89
C ASN A 165 15.72 -11.00 4.36
N ILE A 166 14.64 -10.83 5.15
CA ILE A 166 14.27 -9.53 5.66
C ILE A 166 15.04 -9.17 6.93
N ASP A 167 15.16 -7.86 7.17
CA ASP A 167 15.72 -7.32 8.41
C ASP A 167 14.59 -7.04 9.40
N GLU A 168 14.43 -7.91 10.38
CA GLU A 168 13.37 -7.82 11.37
C GLU A 168 13.47 -6.58 12.28
N GLU A 169 14.65 -5.95 12.36
CA GLU A 169 14.86 -4.71 13.11
C GLU A 169 14.51 -3.45 12.28
N ARG A 170 14.28 -3.61 10.97
CA ARG A 170 13.97 -2.54 10.04
C ARG A 170 12.68 -2.80 9.28
N ILE A 171 11.61 -3.03 10.03
CA ILE A 171 10.25 -3.11 9.50
C ILE A 171 9.53 -1.82 9.86
N TYR A 172 9.08 -1.09 8.86
CA TYR A 172 8.45 0.22 9.01
C TYR A 172 7.01 0.18 8.49
N MET A 173 6.18 1.02 9.07
CA MET A 173 4.80 1.21 8.63
C MET A 173 4.53 2.70 8.43
N GLN A 174 3.82 3.02 7.38
CA GLN A 174 3.32 4.36 7.11
C GLN A 174 1.92 4.28 6.47
N GLY A 175 1.17 5.34 6.55
CA GLY A 175 -0.18 5.43 5.98
C GLY A 175 -0.63 6.88 5.80
N MET A 176 -1.78 7.03 5.19
CA MET A 176 -2.49 8.32 5.07
C MET A 176 -3.67 8.32 6.03
#